data_4bded64906ade21db43f02a9dde53ef6
#
_entry.id   4bded64906ade21db43f02a9dde53ef6
#
_cell.length_a   1.000
_cell.length_b   1.000
_cell.length_c   1.000
_cell.angle_alpha   90.00
_cell.angle_beta   90.00
_cell.angle_gamma   90.00
#
_symmetry.space_group_name_H-M   'P 1'
#
loop_
_entity.id
_entity.type
_entity.pdbx_description
1 polymer ?
#
loop_
_entity_poly.entity_id
_entity_poly.type
_entity_poly.pdbx_seq_one_letter_code
_entity_poly.pdbx_strand_id
1 'polypeptide(L)'
;MELVYLWVEDYKNIHYQGFNFNPRFEFEYIQDKKELVLNKENKDYVSIFPLNINVTAIVGENGSGKSSVFEVLSKILTLNSGLEEFNYFYVLNNGSDNICYSNNINIEKNISMQIVDGSLSHGTASYNIALNKHFDVNYLNISHLEKDGIIKNDSPSPEDPIKYYGIYRKNDFDLYKENSLYPTFSGFKLSQFNFFQTYAIGNLLVDDKYKKLFFEVFKIKQPYSIKIDYKKEDLEKIKFSNTPNGDPSRLVDASVPEKIDKILEFLIKIDNNLIIESDDYKTFFTLVSSVNLEEEFQLTFQTEENKTIKLSAGEKTILFYLERIDFMLSQFKSKSNILLFDEIELYLHPNWQKRILKIILDFIQENKLVKNLHIIIASHSPFILSDLPKKNVIFLDKFDDETKKKYPKLKINGLENGNCINVSKYIELNPFGANIHTLLSHGFFMKDGLMGEFAKGKIEEIKKFYDENKNLQKEDANFQTQKDDYEAKEYNFRYIQSIIGEPFLKTIIGNYLDELEILFYGKKEFLKKEIERLQELEKSLND
;
A
#
# COMPACT_ATOMS: atom_id res chain seq x y z
N MET A 1 10.17 7.29 -21.89
CA MET A 1 9.69 8.54 -21.26
C MET A 1 9.53 8.33 -19.77
N GLU A 2 9.78 9.36 -18.98
CA GLU A 2 9.67 9.32 -17.51
C GLU A 2 8.79 10.46 -17.05
N LEU A 3 7.93 10.21 -16.06
CA LEU A 3 7.19 11.27 -15.39
C LEU A 3 8.16 12.04 -14.49
N VAL A 4 8.22 13.35 -14.67
CA VAL A 4 9.17 14.22 -13.97
C VAL A 4 8.45 15.10 -12.95
N TYR A 5 7.38 15.75 -13.37
CA TYR A 5 6.65 16.70 -12.53
C TYR A 5 5.15 16.62 -12.81
N LEU A 6 4.36 16.80 -11.78
CA LEU A 6 2.91 16.98 -11.83
C LEU A 6 2.55 18.23 -11.04
N TRP A 7 1.68 19.08 -11.60
CA TRP A 7 1.06 20.17 -10.88
C TRP A 7 -0.46 20.09 -11.00
N VAL A 8 -1.15 20.31 -9.89
CA VAL A 8 -2.62 20.23 -9.80
C VAL A 8 -3.13 21.52 -9.18
N GLU A 9 -4.09 22.15 -9.84
CA GLU A 9 -4.71 23.40 -9.35
C GLU A 9 -5.67 23.10 -8.21
N ASP A 10 -6.66 22.25 -8.47
CA ASP A 10 -7.68 21.90 -7.48
C ASP A 10 -8.24 20.50 -7.74
N TYR A 11 -8.00 19.58 -6.81
CA TYR A 11 -8.55 18.23 -6.85
C TYR A 11 -8.69 17.65 -5.44
N LYS A 12 -9.91 17.44 -4.96
CA LYS A 12 -10.18 16.96 -3.59
C LYS A 12 -9.49 17.85 -2.55
N ASN A 13 -8.53 17.30 -1.81
CA ASN A 13 -7.74 18.06 -0.83
C ASN A 13 -6.43 18.65 -1.39
N ILE A 14 -6.16 18.50 -2.68
CA ILE A 14 -4.98 19.07 -3.33
C ILE A 14 -5.36 20.46 -3.89
N HIS A 15 -4.71 21.53 -3.41
CA HIS A 15 -4.87 22.89 -3.91
C HIS A 15 -3.50 23.49 -4.22
N TYR A 16 -3.29 23.86 -5.49
CA TYR A 16 -2.07 24.53 -5.98
C TYR A 16 -0.77 23.83 -5.60
N GLN A 17 -0.71 22.50 -5.77
CA GLN A 17 0.45 21.71 -5.40
C GLN A 17 1.19 21.12 -6.59
N GLY A 18 2.53 21.13 -6.50
CA GLY A 18 3.43 20.50 -7.44
C GLY A 18 4.22 19.35 -6.83
N PHE A 19 4.46 18.29 -7.62
CA PHE A 19 5.11 17.06 -7.18
C PHE A 19 6.23 16.68 -8.15
N ASN A 20 7.47 16.56 -7.66
CA ASN A 20 8.62 16.11 -8.45
C ASN A 20 8.80 14.59 -8.28
N PHE A 21 8.77 13.85 -9.39
CA PHE A 21 8.84 12.38 -9.41
C PHE A 21 10.21 11.84 -9.85
N ASN A 22 11.08 12.69 -10.34
CA ASN A 22 12.39 12.26 -10.83
C ASN A 22 13.50 13.05 -10.12
N PRO A 23 14.45 12.37 -9.44
CA PRO A 23 15.50 13.03 -8.66
C PRO A 23 16.54 13.81 -9.50
N ARG A 24 16.52 13.62 -10.84
CA ARG A 24 17.39 14.37 -11.75
C ARG A 24 16.92 15.81 -11.97
N PHE A 25 15.62 16.07 -11.83
CA PHE A 25 15.01 17.35 -12.13
C PHE A 25 14.30 17.92 -10.90
N GLU A 26 14.37 19.24 -10.74
CA GLU A 26 13.61 19.96 -9.73
C GLU A 26 12.83 21.08 -10.38
N PHE A 27 11.59 20.80 -10.71
CA PHE A 27 10.65 21.76 -11.26
C PHE A 27 9.87 22.47 -10.17
N GLU A 28 9.51 23.73 -10.42
CA GLU A 28 8.60 24.53 -9.61
C GLU A 28 7.72 25.38 -10.50
N TYR A 29 6.41 25.39 -10.23
CA TYR A 29 5.48 26.29 -10.89
C TYR A 29 5.22 27.51 -10.01
N ILE A 30 5.47 28.71 -10.56
CA ILE A 30 5.23 30.00 -9.92
C ILE A 30 3.90 30.50 -10.42
N GLN A 31 2.83 30.26 -9.64
CA GLN A 31 1.44 30.53 -10.04
C GLN A 31 1.20 31.99 -10.39
N ASP A 32 1.69 32.95 -9.57
CA ASP A 32 1.50 34.39 -9.79
C ASP A 32 2.04 34.87 -11.14
N LYS A 33 3.09 34.21 -11.62
CA LYS A 33 3.75 34.48 -12.89
C LYS A 33 3.31 33.55 -14.01
N LYS A 34 2.54 32.51 -13.70
CA LYS A 34 2.23 31.39 -14.61
C LYS A 34 3.47 30.74 -15.21
N GLU A 35 4.58 30.74 -14.49
CA GLU A 35 5.89 30.35 -14.98
C GLU A 35 6.31 28.99 -14.42
N LEU A 36 6.66 28.05 -15.32
CA LEU A 36 7.28 26.78 -14.94
C LEU A 36 8.79 26.92 -15.02
N VAL A 37 9.45 26.74 -13.87
CA VAL A 37 10.91 26.92 -13.72
C VAL A 37 11.57 25.57 -13.44
N LEU A 38 12.66 25.29 -14.13
CA LEU A 38 13.58 24.20 -13.78
C LEU A 38 14.66 24.76 -12.84
N ASN A 39 14.48 24.59 -11.56
CA ASN A 39 15.43 25.11 -10.54
C ASN A 39 16.76 24.37 -10.59
N LYS A 40 16.73 23.06 -10.87
CA LYS A 40 17.94 22.24 -10.92
C LYS A 40 17.79 21.05 -11.85
N GLU A 41 18.80 20.85 -12.67
CA GLU A 41 19.04 19.60 -13.40
C GLU A 41 20.34 18.96 -12.87
N ASN A 42 20.24 17.77 -12.29
CA ASN A 42 21.39 17.04 -11.78
C ASN A 42 21.91 16.07 -12.85
N LYS A 43 22.79 16.57 -13.70
CA LYS A 43 23.38 15.79 -14.81
C LYS A 43 24.24 14.63 -14.34
N ASP A 44 24.83 14.77 -13.16
CA ASP A 44 25.68 13.75 -12.52
C ASP A 44 24.91 12.83 -11.59
N TYR A 45 23.57 12.80 -11.67
CA TYR A 45 22.77 11.91 -10.84
C TYR A 45 23.06 10.44 -11.15
N VAL A 46 23.49 9.71 -10.13
CA VAL A 46 23.68 8.26 -10.19
C VAL A 46 22.51 7.59 -9.45
N SER A 47 21.74 6.78 -10.18
CA SER A 47 20.67 5.97 -9.57
C SER A 47 21.28 4.85 -8.75
N ILE A 48 20.73 4.61 -7.55
CA ILE A 48 21.04 3.42 -6.75
C ILE A 48 20.19 2.21 -7.17
N PHE A 49 19.17 2.43 -8.00
CA PHE A 49 18.30 1.38 -8.52
C PHE A 49 18.90 0.73 -9.77
N PRO A 50 18.42 -0.47 -10.14
CA PRO A 50 18.83 -1.11 -11.38
C PRO A 50 18.68 -0.19 -12.60
N LEU A 51 19.49 -0.43 -13.63
CA LEU A 51 19.48 0.36 -14.83
C LEU A 51 18.06 0.46 -15.44
N ASN A 52 17.67 1.66 -15.83
CA ASN A 52 16.35 1.98 -16.41
C ASN A 52 15.15 1.82 -15.43
N ILE A 53 15.40 1.71 -14.12
CA ILE A 53 14.34 1.72 -13.12
C ILE A 53 14.45 3.00 -12.29
N ASN A 54 13.34 3.73 -12.18
CA ASN A 54 13.16 4.80 -11.21
C ASN A 54 12.13 4.39 -10.17
N VAL A 55 12.35 4.75 -8.91
CA VAL A 55 11.42 4.48 -7.82
C VAL A 55 11.12 5.78 -7.10
N THR A 56 9.85 6.08 -6.89
CA THR A 56 9.40 7.26 -6.14
C THR A 56 8.40 6.81 -5.09
N ALA A 57 8.58 7.21 -3.83
CA ALA A 57 7.57 7.02 -2.80
C ALA A 57 6.84 8.32 -2.48
N ILE A 58 5.56 8.21 -2.17
CA ILE A 58 4.72 9.28 -1.63
C ILE A 58 4.36 8.85 -0.21
N VAL A 59 4.82 9.62 0.77
CA VAL A 59 4.63 9.33 2.20
C VAL A 59 4.00 10.50 2.93
N GLY A 60 3.34 10.22 4.03
CA GLY A 60 2.68 11.24 4.86
C GLY A 60 1.63 10.64 5.78
N GLU A 61 1.04 11.43 6.65
CA GLU A 61 -0.06 11.02 7.54
C GLU A 61 -1.31 10.55 6.78
N ASN A 62 -2.23 9.90 7.50
CA ASN A 62 -3.56 9.59 6.98
C ASN A 62 -4.29 10.88 6.58
N GLY A 63 -4.83 10.91 5.34
CA GLY A 63 -5.53 12.07 4.79
C GLY A 63 -4.62 13.23 4.35
N SER A 64 -3.28 13.05 4.28
CA SER A 64 -2.35 14.06 3.74
C SER A 64 -2.43 14.23 2.21
N GLY A 65 -3.23 13.42 1.50
CA GLY A 65 -3.43 13.54 0.06
C GLY A 65 -2.74 12.46 -0.79
N LYS A 66 -2.08 11.45 -0.20
CA LYS A 66 -1.42 10.37 -0.96
C LYS A 66 -2.36 9.71 -1.98
N SER A 67 -3.52 9.24 -1.53
CA SER A 67 -4.53 8.62 -2.41
C SER A 67 -5.09 9.61 -3.43
N SER A 68 -5.20 10.91 -3.10
CA SER A 68 -5.61 11.94 -4.06
C SER A 68 -4.59 12.12 -5.18
N VAL A 69 -3.29 12.15 -4.87
CA VAL A 69 -2.21 12.20 -5.88
C VAL A 69 -2.23 10.95 -6.75
N PHE A 70 -2.42 9.77 -6.16
CA PHE A 70 -2.53 8.50 -6.89
C PHE A 70 -3.72 8.48 -7.83
N GLU A 71 -4.86 8.99 -7.38
CA GLU A 71 -6.06 9.06 -8.21
C GLU A 71 -5.89 10.03 -9.39
N VAL A 72 -5.25 11.19 -9.18
CA VAL A 72 -4.89 12.11 -10.27
C VAL A 72 -3.97 11.42 -11.27
N LEU A 73 -2.90 10.76 -10.81
CA LEU A 73 -2.01 10.00 -11.69
C LEU A 73 -2.77 8.92 -12.45
N SER A 74 -3.63 8.17 -11.76
CA SER A 74 -4.47 7.16 -12.37
C SER A 74 -5.35 7.74 -13.48
N LYS A 75 -6.06 8.84 -13.21
CA LYS A 75 -6.91 9.50 -14.19
C LYS A 75 -6.11 9.98 -15.40
N ILE A 76 -4.97 10.63 -15.20
CA ILE A 76 -4.10 11.12 -16.27
C ILE A 76 -3.57 9.95 -17.12
N LEU A 77 -3.10 8.88 -16.48
CA LEU A 77 -2.50 7.74 -17.18
C LEU A 77 -3.52 6.87 -17.90
N THR A 78 -4.77 6.82 -17.43
CA THR A 78 -5.84 6.01 -18.04
C THR A 78 -6.73 6.78 -18.99
N LEU A 79 -6.54 8.09 -19.13
CA LEU A 79 -7.36 8.98 -19.96
C LEU A 79 -8.88 8.81 -19.67
N ASN A 80 -9.23 8.53 -18.41
CA ASN A 80 -10.62 8.32 -18.01
C ASN A 80 -11.47 9.59 -18.15
N SER A 81 -12.77 9.42 -18.40
CA SER A 81 -13.78 10.45 -18.27
C SER A 81 -13.65 11.16 -16.93
N GLY A 82 -13.64 12.49 -16.91
CA GLY A 82 -13.46 13.32 -15.70
C GLY A 82 -12.09 14.02 -15.63
N LEU A 83 -11.25 13.92 -16.64
CA LEU A 83 -10.05 14.77 -16.78
C LEU A 83 -10.42 16.24 -17.06
N GLU A 84 -11.61 16.49 -17.55
CA GLU A 84 -12.16 17.84 -17.80
C GLU A 84 -12.59 18.55 -16.51
N GLU A 85 -12.69 17.80 -15.38
CA GLU A 85 -13.22 18.30 -14.12
C GLU A 85 -12.21 19.12 -13.31
N PHE A 86 -10.91 19.07 -13.63
CA PHE A 86 -9.87 19.78 -12.87
C PHE A 86 -8.71 20.23 -13.76
N ASN A 87 -8.04 21.27 -13.33
CA ASN A 87 -6.92 21.87 -14.04
C ASN A 87 -5.60 21.30 -13.54
N TYR A 88 -4.75 20.85 -14.47
CA TYR A 88 -3.47 20.27 -14.15
C TYR A 88 -2.50 20.40 -15.32
N PHE A 89 -1.23 20.19 -15.06
CA PHE A 89 -0.23 19.87 -16.08
C PHE A 89 0.81 18.90 -15.54
N TYR A 90 1.48 18.22 -16.43
CA TYR A 90 2.58 17.35 -16.08
C TYR A 90 3.72 17.46 -17.08
N VAL A 91 4.94 17.13 -16.61
CA VAL A 91 6.16 17.17 -17.41
C VAL A 91 6.71 15.77 -17.55
N LEU A 92 7.07 15.45 -18.77
CA LEU A 92 7.71 14.20 -19.14
C LEU A 92 9.10 14.46 -19.69
N ASN A 93 10.03 13.55 -19.41
CA ASN A 93 11.33 13.53 -20.04
C ASN A 93 11.43 12.35 -21.02
N ASN A 94 11.82 12.61 -22.26
CA ASN A 94 11.98 11.58 -23.28
C ASN A 94 13.45 11.07 -23.42
N GLY A 95 14.32 11.52 -22.53
CA GLY A 95 15.76 11.25 -22.52
C GLY A 95 16.59 12.45 -23.01
N SER A 96 16.10 13.23 -23.98
CA SER A 96 16.75 14.47 -24.46
C SER A 96 16.02 15.73 -24.01
N ASP A 97 14.68 15.71 -24.06
CA ASP A 97 13.86 16.89 -23.89
C ASP A 97 12.79 16.70 -22.81
N ASN A 98 12.44 17.80 -22.18
CA ASN A 98 11.27 17.87 -21.30
C ASN A 98 10.07 18.38 -22.10
N ILE A 99 8.93 17.68 -22.00
CA ILE A 99 7.69 18.02 -22.68
C ILE A 99 6.63 18.24 -21.62
N CYS A 100 5.98 19.40 -21.63
CA CYS A 100 4.91 19.75 -20.73
C CYS A 100 3.55 19.56 -21.41
N TYR A 101 2.67 18.82 -20.77
CA TYR A 101 1.28 18.62 -21.20
C TYR A 101 0.37 19.36 -20.22
N SER A 102 -0.39 20.33 -20.71
CA SER A 102 -1.26 21.18 -19.91
C SER A 102 -2.73 20.97 -20.23
N ASN A 103 -3.56 20.87 -19.21
CA ASN A 103 -5.01 20.86 -19.28
C ASN A 103 -5.57 22.12 -18.62
N ASN A 104 -6.10 23.04 -19.43
CA ASN A 104 -6.71 24.31 -19.01
C ASN A 104 -5.80 25.27 -18.21
N ILE A 105 -4.48 25.10 -18.27
CA ILE A 105 -3.52 25.98 -17.59
C ILE A 105 -2.63 26.63 -18.63
N ASN A 106 -2.64 27.96 -18.64
CA ASN A 106 -1.70 28.72 -19.44
C ASN A 106 -0.34 28.81 -18.73
N ILE A 107 0.72 28.28 -19.39
CA ILE A 107 2.07 28.26 -18.86
C ILE A 107 2.96 29.17 -19.71
N GLU A 108 3.51 30.20 -19.08
CA GLU A 108 4.54 31.05 -19.68
C GLU A 108 5.91 30.36 -19.55
N LYS A 109 6.72 30.39 -20.62
CA LYS A 109 7.97 29.65 -20.70
C LYS A 109 9.15 30.47 -20.18
N ASN A 110 9.93 29.86 -19.33
CA ASN A 110 11.30 30.32 -19.05
C ASN A 110 12.38 29.31 -19.49
N ILE A 111 11.98 28.22 -20.17
CA ILE A 111 12.86 27.13 -20.59
C ILE A 111 12.53 26.72 -22.02
N SER A 112 13.50 26.24 -22.77
CA SER A 112 13.29 25.59 -24.08
C SER A 112 12.59 24.24 -23.89
N MET A 113 11.27 24.28 -23.73
CA MET A 113 10.42 23.11 -23.52
C MET A 113 9.26 23.16 -24.50
N GLN A 114 8.88 22.01 -25.04
CA GLN A 114 7.65 21.94 -25.84
C GLN A 114 6.45 21.92 -24.87
N ILE A 115 5.51 22.84 -25.04
CA ILE A 115 4.22 22.82 -24.38
C ILE A 115 3.19 22.28 -25.34
N VAL A 116 2.45 21.26 -24.93
CA VAL A 116 1.30 20.72 -25.62
C VAL A 116 0.07 21.16 -24.85
N ASP A 117 -0.67 22.11 -25.40
CA ASP A 117 -1.92 22.59 -24.81
C ASP A 117 -3.01 21.55 -25.07
N GLY A 118 -3.58 21.03 -23.99
CA GLY A 118 -4.69 20.07 -24.00
C GLY A 118 -6.06 20.75 -23.90
N SER A 119 -6.13 22.09 -23.97
CA SER A 119 -7.42 22.80 -23.99
C SER A 119 -8.23 22.34 -25.20
N LEU A 120 -9.19 21.48 -24.92
CA LEU A 120 -10.05 20.81 -25.89
C LEU A 120 -10.99 21.80 -26.55
N SER A 121 -10.66 22.24 -27.74
CA SER A 121 -11.70 22.57 -28.70
C SER A 121 -12.35 21.26 -29.16
N HIS A 122 -13.44 20.83 -28.55
CA HIS A 122 -14.44 19.86 -29.02
C HIS A 122 -13.96 18.68 -29.91
N GLY A 123 -12.88 18.00 -29.51
CA GLY A 123 -12.36 16.86 -30.25
C GLY A 123 -11.51 15.96 -29.35
N THR A 124 -12.15 15.31 -28.38
CA THR A 124 -11.53 14.37 -27.40
C THR A 124 -10.59 13.32 -27.99
N ALA A 125 -10.84 12.90 -29.23
CA ALA A 125 -10.04 11.87 -29.91
C ALA A 125 -8.60 12.29 -30.23
N SER A 126 -8.34 13.56 -30.50
CA SER A 126 -7.02 14.00 -30.97
C SER A 126 -5.96 14.10 -29.88
N TYR A 127 -6.36 14.49 -28.67
CA TYR A 127 -5.48 14.62 -27.52
C TYR A 127 -5.08 13.25 -26.96
N ASN A 128 -6.05 12.35 -26.84
CA ASN A 128 -5.84 10.97 -26.41
C ASN A 128 -4.91 10.20 -27.37
N ILE A 129 -5.02 10.44 -28.67
CA ILE A 129 -4.13 9.86 -29.68
C ILE A 129 -2.71 10.42 -29.59
N ALA A 130 -2.52 11.69 -29.22
CA ALA A 130 -1.20 12.28 -29.04
C ALA A 130 -0.49 11.71 -27.82
N LEU A 131 -1.19 11.55 -26.69
CA LEU A 131 -0.66 10.86 -25.50
C LEU A 131 -0.30 9.39 -25.80
N ASN A 132 -1.16 8.66 -26.48
CA ASN A 132 -0.91 7.28 -26.88
C ASN A 132 0.25 7.12 -27.87
N LYS A 133 0.54 8.11 -28.70
CA LYS A 133 1.70 8.08 -29.61
C LYS A 133 3.04 8.29 -28.86
N HIS A 134 3.02 8.98 -27.73
CA HIS A 134 4.21 9.33 -26.96
C HIS A 134 4.40 8.47 -25.72
N PHE A 135 3.33 7.92 -25.17
CA PHE A 135 3.28 6.99 -24.07
C PHE A 135 2.65 5.68 -24.49
N ASP A 136 3.47 4.67 -24.63
CA ASP A 136 3.06 3.33 -24.28
C ASP A 136 3.15 3.26 -22.75
N VAL A 137 2.22 3.87 -22.04
CA VAL A 137 2.15 3.75 -20.60
C VAL A 137 1.33 2.52 -20.28
N ASN A 138 2.01 1.49 -19.86
CA ASN A 138 1.37 0.40 -19.17
C ASN A 138 1.27 0.78 -17.71
N TYR A 139 0.07 0.73 -17.22
CA TYR A 139 -0.27 1.12 -15.88
C TYR A 139 -0.80 -0.08 -15.12
N LEU A 140 -0.10 -0.47 -14.08
CA LEU A 140 -0.58 -1.43 -13.11
C LEU A 140 -0.83 -0.70 -11.80
N ASN A 141 -2.10 -0.59 -11.42
CA ASN A 141 -2.47 -0.11 -10.11
C ASN A 141 -2.76 -1.32 -9.21
N ILE A 142 -1.89 -1.52 -8.23
CA ILE A 142 -2.10 -2.47 -7.18
C ILE A 142 -2.55 -1.68 -5.95
N SER A 143 -3.85 -1.45 -5.85
CA SER A 143 -4.45 -0.85 -4.66
C SER A 143 -5.26 -1.90 -3.90
N HIS A 144 -5.21 -1.85 -2.58
CA HIS A 144 -6.07 -2.67 -1.72
C HIS A 144 -7.48 -2.07 -1.68
N LEU A 145 -8.24 -2.28 -2.73
CA LEU A 145 -9.54 -1.65 -2.98
C LEU A 145 -10.71 -2.30 -2.24
N GLU A 146 -10.48 -2.98 -1.14
CA GLU A 146 -11.61 -3.29 -0.25
C GLU A 146 -12.19 -2.05 0.45
N LYS A 147 -11.60 -0.86 0.24
CA LYS A 147 -11.99 0.34 1.00
C LYS A 147 -13.43 0.75 0.80
N ASP A 148 -14.13 0.40 -0.28
CA ASP A 148 -15.46 0.97 -0.45
C ASP A 148 -16.57 0.06 -1.01
N GLY A 149 -16.34 -1.16 -1.37
CA GLY A 149 -17.43 -2.03 -1.86
C GLY A 149 -18.27 -1.45 -3.01
N ILE A 150 -17.90 -0.27 -3.51
CA ILE A 150 -18.60 0.49 -4.52
C ILE A 150 -17.71 0.64 -5.74
N ILE A 151 -17.79 -0.36 -6.59
CA ILE A 151 -17.38 -0.19 -7.98
C ILE A 151 -18.44 0.72 -8.62
N LYS A 152 -18.15 2.00 -8.77
CA LYS A 152 -18.95 2.85 -9.63
C LYS A 152 -18.84 2.31 -11.06
N ASN A 153 -20.01 2.06 -11.65
CA ASN A 153 -20.22 1.51 -12.98
C ASN A 153 -19.86 2.50 -14.12
N ASP A 154 -18.68 3.05 -14.15
CA ASP A 154 -18.23 3.79 -15.33
C ASP A 154 -17.47 2.81 -16.22
N SER A 155 -18.21 2.19 -17.14
CA SER A 155 -17.65 1.32 -18.16
C SER A 155 -16.87 2.18 -19.15
N PRO A 156 -15.55 1.96 -19.38
CA PRO A 156 -14.89 2.49 -20.55
C PRO A 156 -15.50 1.90 -21.82
N SER A 157 -15.53 2.68 -22.89
CA SER A 157 -16.01 2.19 -24.18
C SER A 157 -15.08 1.10 -24.72
N PRO A 158 -15.57 0.19 -25.56
CA PRO A 158 -14.74 -0.85 -26.18
C PRO A 158 -13.59 -0.32 -27.04
N GLU A 159 -13.56 0.97 -27.31
CA GLU A 159 -12.60 1.66 -28.18
C GLU A 159 -11.43 2.31 -27.42
N ASP A 160 -11.41 2.25 -26.09
CA ASP A 160 -10.33 2.84 -25.30
C ASP A 160 -9.06 1.98 -25.38
N PRO A 161 -7.96 2.50 -25.96
CA PRO A 161 -6.74 1.73 -26.17
C PRO A 161 -5.89 1.56 -24.90
N ILE A 162 -6.28 2.15 -23.76
CA ILE A 162 -5.58 2.04 -22.51
C ILE A 162 -6.19 0.94 -21.67
N LYS A 163 -5.48 -0.16 -21.65
CA LYS A 163 -5.88 -1.34 -20.89
C LYS A 163 -5.48 -1.16 -19.44
N TYR A 164 -6.50 -1.18 -18.58
CA TYR A 164 -6.41 -0.94 -17.17
C TYR A 164 -6.11 -2.24 -16.41
N TYR A 165 -5.07 -2.27 -15.61
CA TYR A 165 -4.69 -3.44 -14.83
C TYR A 165 -4.70 -3.11 -13.32
N GLY A 166 -5.85 -3.15 -12.70
CA GLY A 166 -5.98 -3.13 -11.25
C GLY A 166 -6.51 -4.47 -10.75
N ILE A 167 -6.20 -4.84 -9.54
CA ILE A 167 -6.60 -6.14 -8.98
C ILE A 167 -8.12 -6.28 -8.87
N TYR A 168 -8.89 -5.20 -8.91
CA TYR A 168 -10.30 -5.19 -8.50
C TYR A 168 -11.26 -4.37 -9.36
N ARG A 169 -10.91 -3.95 -10.56
CA ARG A 169 -11.89 -3.30 -11.42
C ARG A 169 -12.48 -4.27 -12.43
N LYS A 170 -13.80 -4.16 -12.69
CA LYS A 170 -14.54 -4.93 -13.69
C LYS A 170 -13.82 -5.03 -15.03
N ASN A 171 -13.04 -4.02 -15.38
CA ASN A 171 -12.31 -3.92 -16.64
C ASN A 171 -10.98 -4.67 -16.66
N ASP A 172 -10.40 -5.00 -15.50
CA ASP A 172 -9.21 -5.85 -15.44
C ASP A 172 -9.51 -7.26 -15.95
N PHE A 173 -10.78 -7.67 -15.83
CA PHE A 173 -11.27 -8.94 -16.32
C PHE A 173 -11.61 -8.91 -17.81
N ASP A 174 -11.95 -7.77 -18.39
CA ASP A 174 -12.23 -7.67 -19.84
C ASP A 174 -10.97 -7.90 -20.69
N LEU A 175 -9.79 -7.63 -20.13
CA LEU A 175 -8.50 -7.97 -20.79
C LEU A 175 -8.21 -9.47 -20.82
N TYR A 176 -8.61 -10.17 -19.80
CA TYR A 176 -8.57 -11.62 -19.80
C TYR A 176 -9.65 -12.21 -20.72
N LYS A 177 -10.72 -11.45 -21.03
CA LYS A 177 -11.74 -11.86 -22.00
C LYS A 177 -11.20 -11.96 -23.42
N GLU A 178 -10.37 -11.04 -23.87
CA GLU A 178 -9.73 -11.16 -25.20
C GLU A 178 -8.83 -12.39 -25.30
N ASN A 179 -8.33 -12.87 -24.14
CA ASN A 179 -7.56 -14.11 -24.04
C ASN A 179 -8.36 -15.27 -23.43
N SER A 180 -9.69 -15.17 -23.34
CA SER A 180 -10.68 -16.20 -22.90
C SER A 180 -10.50 -16.77 -21.49
N LEU A 181 -9.84 -16.07 -20.54
CA LEU A 181 -9.49 -16.65 -19.25
C LEU A 181 -10.27 -16.15 -18.03
N TYR A 182 -10.98 -14.99 -18.11
CA TYR A 182 -11.71 -14.46 -16.94
C TYR A 182 -13.07 -13.85 -17.31
N PRO A 183 -14.13 -14.15 -16.55
CA PRO A 183 -15.47 -13.60 -16.76
C PRO A 183 -15.64 -12.21 -16.17
N THR A 184 -16.61 -11.46 -16.68
CA THR A 184 -17.01 -10.13 -16.18
C THR A 184 -17.85 -10.29 -14.92
N PHE A 185 -17.49 -9.65 -13.81
CA PHE A 185 -18.25 -9.68 -12.56
C PHE A 185 -18.61 -8.30 -12.01
N SER A 186 -19.83 -8.22 -11.50
CA SER A 186 -20.29 -7.14 -10.64
C SER A 186 -20.26 -7.63 -9.18
N GLY A 187 -19.17 -7.38 -8.47
CA GLY A 187 -19.02 -7.75 -7.06
C GLY A 187 -18.17 -9.00 -6.86
N PHE A 188 -17.01 -8.82 -6.20
CA PHE A 188 -16.10 -9.90 -5.85
C PHE A 188 -16.39 -10.40 -4.44
N LYS A 189 -16.43 -11.71 -4.26
CA LYS A 189 -16.37 -12.34 -2.95
C LYS A 189 -14.94 -12.81 -2.65
N LEU A 190 -14.57 -12.87 -1.37
CA LEU A 190 -13.23 -13.30 -0.93
C LEU A 190 -12.83 -14.70 -1.45
N SER A 191 -13.80 -15.59 -1.60
CA SER A 191 -13.63 -16.93 -2.16
C SER A 191 -13.16 -16.91 -3.62
N GLN A 192 -13.75 -16.04 -4.44
CA GLN A 192 -13.36 -15.84 -5.83
C GLN A 192 -11.93 -15.30 -5.92
N PHE A 193 -11.58 -14.34 -5.06
CA PHE A 193 -10.23 -13.81 -4.98
C PHE A 193 -9.20 -14.91 -4.68
N ASN A 194 -9.47 -15.79 -3.71
CA ASN A 194 -8.58 -16.90 -3.38
C ASN A 194 -8.40 -17.87 -4.57
N PHE A 195 -9.44 -18.11 -5.33
CA PHE A 195 -9.38 -18.94 -6.53
C PHE A 195 -8.45 -18.34 -7.58
N PHE A 196 -8.64 -17.06 -7.94
CA PHE A 196 -7.79 -16.37 -8.91
C PHE A 196 -6.35 -16.18 -8.42
N GLN A 197 -6.18 -15.93 -7.13
CA GLN A 197 -4.84 -15.84 -6.55
C GLN A 197 -4.09 -17.18 -6.68
N THR A 198 -4.77 -18.29 -6.49
CA THR A 198 -4.19 -19.63 -6.67
C THR A 198 -3.82 -19.88 -8.14
N TYR A 199 -4.69 -19.47 -9.08
CA TYR A 199 -4.39 -19.52 -10.51
C TYR A 199 -3.17 -18.70 -10.89
N ALA A 200 -3.11 -17.45 -10.45
CA ALA A 200 -1.99 -16.54 -10.72
C ALA A 200 -0.66 -17.07 -10.18
N ILE A 201 -0.66 -17.60 -8.96
CA ILE A 201 0.54 -18.22 -8.37
C ILE A 201 0.99 -19.44 -9.19
N GLY A 202 0.05 -20.28 -9.61
CA GLY A 202 0.36 -21.44 -10.46
C GLY A 202 0.95 -21.06 -11.82
N ASN A 203 0.42 -20.00 -12.45
CA ASN A 203 1.00 -19.45 -13.68
C ASN A 203 2.46 -19.02 -13.51
N LEU A 204 2.78 -18.37 -12.39
CA LEU A 204 4.14 -17.96 -12.08
C LEU A 204 5.06 -19.19 -11.93
N LEU A 205 4.55 -20.30 -11.40
CA LEU A 205 5.34 -21.50 -11.12
C LEU A 205 5.55 -22.42 -12.33
N VAL A 206 4.85 -22.21 -13.42
CA VAL A 206 5.08 -22.96 -14.68
C VAL A 206 6.47 -22.68 -15.27
N ASP A 207 7.00 -21.45 -15.09
CA ASP A 207 8.33 -21.08 -15.60
C ASP A 207 9.43 -21.41 -14.57
N ASP A 208 10.43 -22.19 -14.97
CA ASP A 208 11.53 -22.66 -14.11
C ASP A 208 12.30 -21.52 -13.42
N LYS A 209 12.38 -20.35 -14.03
CA LYS A 209 13.06 -19.19 -13.42
C LYS A 209 12.36 -18.73 -12.12
N TYR A 210 11.03 -18.89 -12.02
CA TYR A 210 10.27 -18.51 -10.83
C TYR A 210 10.24 -19.60 -9.76
N LYS A 211 10.46 -20.86 -10.16
CA LYS A 211 10.64 -21.96 -9.23
C LYS A 211 11.81 -21.69 -8.27
N LYS A 212 12.91 -21.17 -8.82
CA LYS A 212 14.09 -20.77 -8.03
C LYS A 212 13.76 -19.64 -7.03
N LEU A 213 13.03 -18.62 -7.48
CA LEU A 213 12.55 -17.52 -6.63
C LEU A 213 11.76 -18.05 -5.43
N PHE A 214 10.85 -19.00 -5.66
CA PHE A 214 10.03 -19.59 -4.61
C PHE A 214 10.87 -20.21 -3.50
N PHE A 215 11.87 -21.00 -3.89
CA PHE A 215 12.78 -21.64 -2.94
C PHE A 215 13.70 -20.63 -2.23
N GLU A 216 14.27 -19.68 -2.97
CA GLU A 216 15.24 -18.72 -2.43
C GLU A 216 14.56 -17.66 -1.53
N VAL A 217 13.38 -17.17 -1.91
CA VAL A 217 12.69 -16.10 -1.19
C VAL A 217 11.86 -16.63 -0.03
N PHE A 218 11.04 -17.65 -0.27
CA PHE A 218 10.08 -18.15 0.72
C PHE A 218 10.61 -19.31 1.55
N LYS A 219 11.71 -19.96 1.11
CA LYS A 219 12.29 -21.14 1.78
C LYS A 219 11.31 -22.32 1.92
N ILE A 220 10.41 -22.47 0.97
CA ILE A 220 9.36 -23.49 0.95
C ILE A 220 9.62 -24.41 -0.26
N LYS A 221 9.30 -25.71 -0.13
CA LYS A 221 9.28 -26.61 -1.29
C LYS A 221 8.31 -26.07 -2.34
N GLN A 222 8.72 -26.11 -3.58
CA GLN A 222 7.93 -25.67 -4.70
C GLN A 222 6.61 -26.46 -4.80
N PRO A 223 5.48 -25.79 -5.05
CA PRO A 223 4.26 -26.48 -5.41
C PRO A 223 4.39 -27.25 -6.73
N TYR A 224 3.89 -28.47 -6.73
CA TYR A 224 3.85 -29.34 -7.90
C TYR A 224 2.45 -29.48 -8.46
N SER A 225 1.44 -29.59 -7.57
CA SER A 225 0.06 -29.75 -7.94
C SER A 225 -0.89 -28.95 -7.03
N ILE A 226 -2.13 -28.84 -7.47
CA ILE A 226 -3.23 -28.22 -6.72
C ILE A 226 -4.28 -29.30 -6.46
N LYS A 227 -4.48 -29.62 -5.18
CA LYS A 227 -5.61 -30.44 -4.76
C LYS A 227 -6.88 -29.61 -4.81
N ILE A 228 -7.92 -30.17 -5.42
CA ILE A 228 -9.22 -29.55 -5.60
C ILE A 228 -10.22 -30.24 -4.69
N ASP A 229 -10.67 -29.55 -3.65
CA ASP A 229 -11.72 -30.02 -2.76
C ASP A 229 -13.04 -29.30 -3.14
N TYR A 230 -14.14 -30.06 -3.33
CA TYR A 230 -15.47 -29.57 -3.68
C TYR A 230 -16.56 -30.49 -3.17
N LYS A 231 -17.82 -29.99 -3.12
CA LYS A 231 -18.99 -30.79 -2.79
C LYS A 231 -19.81 -31.07 -4.05
N LYS A 232 -19.78 -32.29 -4.51
CA LYS A 232 -20.52 -32.72 -5.70
C LYS A 232 -22.00 -32.37 -5.61
N GLU A 233 -22.62 -32.57 -4.44
CA GLU A 233 -24.02 -32.28 -4.19
C GLU A 233 -24.38 -30.80 -4.41
N ASP A 234 -23.47 -29.87 -4.09
CA ASP A 234 -23.74 -28.46 -4.27
C ASP A 234 -23.66 -28.08 -5.76
N LEU A 235 -22.71 -28.63 -6.52
CA LEU A 235 -22.65 -28.48 -7.98
C LEU A 235 -23.92 -29.08 -8.67
N GLU A 236 -24.37 -30.24 -8.23
CA GLU A 236 -25.60 -30.84 -8.74
C GLU A 236 -26.84 -29.99 -8.44
N LYS A 237 -26.97 -29.40 -7.25
CA LYS A 237 -28.05 -28.44 -6.93
C LYS A 237 -28.01 -27.22 -7.86
N ILE A 238 -26.84 -26.64 -8.11
CA ILE A 238 -26.69 -25.51 -9.03
C ILE A 238 -27.08 -25.91 -10.45
N LYS A 239 -26.68 -27.10 -10.90
CA LYS A 239 -27.09 -27.68 -12.19
C LYS A 239 -28.59 -27.77 -12.30
N PHE A 240 -29.30 -28.33 -11.30
CA PHE A 240 -30.75 -28.47 -11.30
C PHE A 240 -31.50 -27.13 -11.20
N SER A 241 -30.98 -26.16 -10.44
CA SER A 241 -31.58 -24.83 -10.34
C SER A 241 -31.52 -24.02 -11.64
N ASN A 242 -30.61 -24.38 -12.53
CA ASN A 242 -30.43 -23.76 -13.84
C ASN A 242 -31.05 -24.55 -14.99
N THR A 243 -31.82 -25.63 -14.70
CA THR A 243 -32.58 -26.32 -15.72
C THR A 243 -33.89 -25.58 -16.05
N PRO A 244 -34.39 -25.62 -17.32
CA PRO A 244 -35.49 -24.76 -17.80
C PRO A 244 -36.88 -24.96 -17.17
N ASN A 245 -37.04 -25.79 -16.18
CA ASN A 245 -38.33 -26.10 -15.54
C ASN A 245 -38.64 -25.23 -14.29
N GLY A 246 -37.88 -24.20 -14.03
CA GLY A 246 -38.13 -23.24 -12.95
C GLY A 246 -38.46 -21.86 -13.51
N ASP A 247 -39.15 -21.06 -12.77
CA ASP A 247 -39.63 -19.70 -12.97
C ASP A 247 -39.08 -18.93 -14.22
N PRO A 248 -39.97 -18.58 -15.19
CA PRO A 248 -39.58 -17.88 -16.42
C PRO A 248 -39.00 -16.48 -16.24
N SER A 249 -39.02 -15.93 -15.02
CA SER A 249 -38.41 -14.60 -14.70
C SER A 249 -36.92 -14.64 -14.50
N ARG A 250 -36.28 -15.80 -14.39
CA ARG A 250 -34.84 -15.96 -14.34
C ARG A 250 -34.29 -16.27 -15.74
N LEU A 251 -33.43 -15.39 -16.23
CA LEU A 251 -32.58 -15.69 -17.41
C LEU A 251 -31.62 -16.82 -17.03
N VAL A 252 -32.03 -18.04 -17.27
CA VAL A 252 -31.23 -19.24 -17.05
C VAL A 252 -30.33 -19.42 -18.26
N ASP A 253 -29.01 -19.36 -18.06
CA ASP A 253 -28.07 -19.76 -19.12
C ASP A 253 -28.14 -21.27 -19.32
N ALA A 254 -28.81 -21.70 -20.40
CA ALA A 254 -29.01 -23.12 -20.76
C ALA A 254 -27.67 -23.88 -20.94
N SER A 255 -26.55 -23.19 -21.06
CA SER A 255 -25.21 -23.81 -21.18
C SER A 255 -24.59 -24.22 -19.83
N VAL A 256 -25.10 -23.71 -18.71
CA VAL A 256 -24.53 -23.99 -17.37
C VAL A 256 -24.56 -25.46 -16.99
N PRO A 257 -25.69 -26.22 -17.18
CA PRO A 257 -25.72 -27.64 -16.85
C PRO A 257 -24.67 -28.46 -17.60
N GLU A 258 -24.51 -28.23 -18.92
CA GLU A 258 -23.50 -28.92 -19.74
C GLU A 258 -22.08 -28.60 -19.29
N LYS A 259 -21.81 -27.34 -18.93
CA LYS A 259 -20.49 -26.92 -18.42
C LYS A 259 -20.17 -27.54 -17.07
N ILE A 260 -21.19 -27.69 -16.17
CA ILE A 260 -21.00 -28.38 -14.88
C ILE A 260 -20.66 -29.85 -15.12
N ASP A 261 -21.33 -30.53 -16.07
CA ASP A 261 -20.99 -31.91 -16.42
C ASP A 261 -19.54 -32.02 -16.90
N LYS A 262 -19.10 -31.11 -17.77
CA LYS A 262 -17.70 -31.05 -18.22
C LYS A 262 -16.71 -30.83 -17.07
N ILE A 263 -17.05 -29.98 -16.09
CA ILE A 263 -16.24 -29.79 -14.89
C ILE A 263 -16.16 -31.09 -14.08
N LEU A 264 -17.26 -31.75 -13.83
CA LEU A 264 -17.29 -33.01 -13.08
C LEU A 264 -16.50 -34.13 -13.78
N GLU A 265 -16.66 -34.30 -15.10
CA GLU A 265 -15.88 -35.23 -15.91
C GLU A 265 -14.39 -34.92 -15.85
N PHE A 266 -14.05 -33.64 -15.93
CA PHE A 266 -12.67 -33.18 -15.83
C PHE A 266 -12.06 -33.50 -14.47
N LEU A 267 -12.78 -33.23 -13.37
CA LEU A 267 -12.33 -33.51 -12.01
C LEU A 267 -12.09 -35.01 -11.77
N ILE A 268 -12.94 -35.86 -12.35
CA ILE A 268 -12.74 -37.34 -12.31
C ILE A 268 -11.47 -37.71 -13.07
N LYS A 269 -11.25 -37.12 -14.26
CA LYS A 269 -10.08 -37.40 -15.11
C LYS A 269 -8.76 -37.12 -14.38
N ILE A 270 -8.71 -36.04 -13.61
CA ILE A 270 -7.49 -35.63 -12.89
C ILE A 270 -7.39 -36.14 -11.45
N ASP A 271 -8.36 -36.96 -11.02
CA ASP A 271 -8.45 -37.44 -9.62
C ASP A 271 -8.36 -36.32 -8.58
N ASN A 272 -9.02 -35.21 -8.87
CA ASN A 272 -8.99 -33.97 -8.05
C ASN A 272 -7.58 -33.42 -7.77
N ASN A 273 -6.59 -33.84 -8.51
CA ASN A 273 -5.20 -33.41 -8.35
C ASN A 273 -4.66 -32.81 -9.65
N LEU A 274 -4.64 -31.48 -9.71
CA LEU A 274 -4.25 -30.71 -10.89
C LEU A 274 -2.76 -30.41 -10.89
N ILE A 275 -2.02 -31.04 -11.80
CA ILE A 275 -0.58 -30.77 -11.98
C ILE A 275 -0.40 -29.38 -12.59
N ILE A 276 0.40 -28.51 -11.95
CA ILE A 276 0.57 -27.09 -12.35
C ILE A 276 1.16 -26.95 -13.76
N GLU A 277 2.05 -27.85 -14.17
CA GLU A 277 2.71 -27.81 -15.49
C GLU A 277 1.90 -28.47 -16.61
N SER A 278 0.75 -29.06 -16.29
CA SER A 278 -0.07 -29.75 -17.29
C SER A 278 -0.92 -28.77 -18.12
N ASP A 279 -1.24 -29.17 -19.36
CA ASP A 279 -2.20 -28.44 -20.21
C ASP A 279 -3.60 -28.35 -19.57
N ASP A 280 -3.89 -29.25 -18.64
CA ASP A 280 -5.15 -29.29 -17.89
C ASP A 280 -5.29 -28.11 -16.92
N TYR A 281 -4.18 -27.47 -16.53
CA TYR A 281 -4.17 -26.36 -15.58
C TYR A 281 -5.07 -25.19 -16.04
N LYS A 282 -4.81 -24.65 -17.24
CA LYS A 282 -5.62 -23.55 -17.80
C LYS A 282 -7.07 -23.99 -18.07
N THR A 283 -7.25 -25.24 -18.51
CA THR A 283 -8.57 -25.78 -18.82
C THR A 283 -9.50 -25.75 -17.61
N PHE A 284 -9.02 -26.21 -16.45
CA PHE A 284 -9.80 -26.18 -15.21
C PHE A 284 -10.28 -24.78 -14.85
N PHE A 285 -9.36 -23.83 -14.76
CA PHE A 285 -9.69 -22.45 -14.37
C PHE A 285 -10.64 -21.80 -15.38
N THR A 286 -10.45 -22.04 -16.67
CA THR A 286 -11.35 -21.55 -17.73
C THR A 286 -12.77 -22.12 -17.61
N LEU A 287 -12.88 -23.43 -17.38
CA LEU A 287 -14.18 -24.09 -17.23
C LEU A 287 -14.96 -23.53 -16.02
N VAL A 288 -14.32 -23.48 -14.84
CA VAL A 288 -14.95 -22.99 -13.62
C VAL A 288 -15.38 -21.54 -13.76
N SER A 289 -14.49 -20.67 -14.27
CA SER A 289 -14.77 -19.26 -14.45
C SER A 289 -15.86 -18.99 -15.50
N SER A 290 -16.01 -19.87 -16.49
CA SER A 290 -17.06 -19.72 -17.52
C SER A 290 -18.50 -19.86 -16.98
N VAL A 291 -18.65 -20.36 -15.75
CA VAL A 291 -19.93 -20.56 -15.06
C VAL A 291 -20.01 -19.90 -13.69
N ASN A 292 -19.01 -19.10 -13.32
CA ASN A 292 -18.96 -18.38 -12.05
C ASN A 292 -19.09 -19.30 -10.81
N LEU A 293 -18.38 -20.42 -10.81
CA LEU A 293 -18.43 -21.42 -9.74
C LEU A 293 -17.16 -21.44 -8.88
N GLU A 294 -16.36 -20.37 -8.89
CA GLU A 294 -15.10 -20.28 -8.15
C GLU A 294 -15.27 -20.52 -6.65
N GLU A 295 -16.43 -20.16 -6.10
CA GLU A 295 -16.74 -20.29 -4.68
C GLU A 295 -16.94 -21.74 -4.24
N GLU A 296 -17.28 -22.61 -5.16
CA GLU A 296 -17.58 -24.02 -4.89
C GLU A 296 -16.32 -24.87 -4.73
N PHE A 297 -15.14 -24.27 -5.01
CA PHE A 297 -13.86 -24.98 -5.01
C PHE A 297 -12.92 -24.45 -3.96
N GLN A 298 -12.40 -25.36 -3.13
CA GLN A 298 -11.28 -25.07 -2.24
C GLN A 298 -10.00 -25.64 -2.85
N LEU A 299 -9.03 -24.77 -3.10
CA LEU A 299 -7.77 -25.09 -3.78
C LEU A 299 -6.61 -25.11 -2.78
N THR A 300 -5.80 -26.19 -2.83
CA THR A 300 -4.69 -26.37 -1.91
C THR A 300 -3.44 -26.83 -2.65
N PHE A 301 -2.34 -26.08 -2.54
CA PHE A 301 -1.06 -26.45 -3.12
C PHE A 301 -0.47 -27.69 -2.44
N GLN A 302 0.12 -28.57 -3.24
CA GLN A 302 0.80 -29.79 -2.76
C GLN A 302 2.20 -29.94 -3.38
N THR A 303 3.07 -30.64 -2.66
CA THR A 303 4.37 -31.11 -3.19
C THR A 303 4.17 -32.36 -4.06
N GLU A 304 5.23 -32.80 -4.78
CA GLU A 304 5.26 -34.09 -5.49
C GLU A 304 4.91 -35.30 -4.58
N GLU A 305 5.19 -35.18 -3.28
CA GLU A 305 4.87 -36.22 -2.27
C GLU A 305 3.42 -36.08 -1.72
N ASN A 306 2.56 -35.29 -2.37
CA ASN A 306 1.20 -34.98 -1.93
C ASN A 306 1.09 -34.35 -0.53
N LYS A 307 2.16 -33.65 -0.07
CA LYS A 307 2.13 -32.90 1.18
C LYS A 307 1.58 -31.50 0.94
N THR A 308 0.60 -31.11 1.74
CA THR A 308 0.00 -29.78 1.68
C THR A 308 1.02 -28.69 1.99
N ILE A 309 1.09 -27.67 1.12
CA ILE A 309 1.86 -26.46 1.31
C ILE A 309 0.89 -25.37 1.76
N LYS A 310 1.15 -24.81 2.93
CA LYS A 310 0.40 -23.67 3.47
C LYS A 310 1.20 -22.40 3.25
N LEU A 311 0.74 -21.58 2.30
CA LEU A 311 1.25 -20.23 2.13
C LEU A 311 0.53 -19.29 3.10
N SER A 312 1.28 -18.44 3.79
CA SER A 312 0.72 -17.33 4.55
C SER A 312 0.05 -16.31 3.64
N ALA A 313 -0.85 -15.50 4.17
CA ALA A 313 -1.49 -14.44 3.41
C ALA A 313 -0.46 -13.50 2.74
N GLY A 314 0.59 -13.11 3.47
CA GLY A 314 1.66 -12.27 2.92
C GLY A 314 2.44 -12.92 1.78
N GLU A 315 2.76 -14.20 1.87
CA GLU A 315 3.43 -14.93 0.78
C GLU A 315 2.56 -15.02 -0.47
N LYS A 316 1.28 -15.33 -0.30
CA LYS A 316 0.30 -15.32 -1.41
C LYS A 316 0.21 -13.94 -2.06
N THR A 317 0.17 -12.88 -1.26
CA THR A 317 0.08 -11.51 -1.74
C THR A 317 1.33 -11.14 -2.55
N ILE A 318 2.53 -11.45 -2.06
CA ILE A 318 3.78 -11.16 -2.79
C ILE A 318 3.81 -11.93 -4.12
N LEU A 319 3.51 -13.22 -4.11
CA LEU A 319 3.49 -14.03 -5.34
C LEU A 319 2.48 -13.50 -6.36
N PHE A 320 1.33 -13.06 -5.88
CA PHE A 320 0.31 -12.48 -6.73
C PHE A 320 0.78 -11.14 -7.35
N TYR A 321 1.46 -10.28 -6.59
CA TYR A 321 2.06 -9.06 -7.15
C TYR A 321 3.09 -9.38 -8.23
N LEU A 322 3.95 -10.36 -7.99
CA LEU A 322 4.98 -10.75 -8.95
C LEU A 322 4.36 -11.30 -10.24
N GLU A 323 3.30 -12.09 -10.14
CA GLU A 323 2.58 -12.58 -11.32
C GLU A 323 1.94 -11.44 -12.12
N ARG A 324 1.29 -10.48 -11.44
CA ARG A 324 0.70 -9.31 -12.12
C ARG A 324 1.78 -8.47 -12.83
N ILE A 325 2.91 -8.26 -12.20
CA ILE A 325 4.05 -7.55 -12.79
C ILE A 325 4.56 -8.32 -14.01
N ASP A 326 4.78 -9.64 -13.89
CA ASP A 326 5.26 -10.47 -15.00
C ASP A 326 4.30 -10.46 -16.18
N PHE A 327 3.01 -10.65 -15.92
CA PHE A 327 1.98 -10.60 -16.94
C PHE A 327 2.02 -9.26 -17.69
N MET A 328 1.99 -8.13 -16.96
CA MET A 328 2.05 -6.82 -17.55
C MET A 328 3.32 -6.62 -18.41
N LEU A 329 4.49 -6.94 -17.86
CA LEU A 329 5.77 -6.75 -18.54
C LEU A 329 5.93 -7.67 -19.75
N SER A 330 5.32 -8.86 -19.73
CA SER A 330 5.35 -9.82 -20.84
C SER A 330 4.45 -9.40 -22.02
N GLN A 331 3.27 -8.85 -21.71
CA GLN A 331 2.31 -8.40 -22.73
C GLN A 331 2.73 -7.10 -23.40
N PHE A 332 3.34 -6.19 -22.63
CA PHE A 332 3.64 -4.84 -23.09
C PHE A 332 5.14 -4.63 -23.23
N LYS A 333 5.67 -5.02 -24.37
CA LYS A 333 7.06 -4.71 -24.78
C LYS A 333 7.24 -3.22 -25.11
N SER A 334 6.50 -2.37 -24.42
CA SER A 334 6.45 -0.94 -24.68
C SER A 334 7.73 -0.23 -24.25
N LYS A 335 7.86 1.04 -24.66
CA LYS A 335 9.08 1.83 -24.45
C LYS A 335 9.24 2.30 -23.00
N SER A 336 8.15 2.50 -22.28
CA SER A 336 8.14 2.99 -20.89
C SER A 336 6.93 2.44 -20.13
N ASN A 337 7.15 2.06 -18.89
CA ASN A 337 6.13 1.47 -18.04
C ASN A 337 6.05 2.22 -16.71
N ILE A 338 4.85 2.38 -16.16
CA ILE A 338 4.62 2.94 -14.83
C ILE A 338 3.86 1.91 -13.99
N LEU A 339 4.42 1.57 -12.81
CA LEU A 339 3.75 0.76 -11.81
C LEU A 339 3.32 1.66 -10.65
N LEU A 340 2.04 1.68 -10.34
CA LEU A 340 1.51 2.37 -9.18
C LEU A 340 1.16 1.35 -8.09
N PHE A 341 1.75 1.48 -6.92
CA PHE A 341 1.46 0.66 -5.75
C PHE A 341 0.87 1.53 -4.64
N ASP A 342 -0.39 1.32 -4.31
CA ASP A 342 -1.03 1.97 -3.17
C ASP A 342 -1.01 1.01 -1.98
N GLU A 343 -0.25 1.38 -0.93
CA GLU A 343 -0.10 0.61 0.31
C GLU A 343 0.31 -0.87 0.08
N ILE A 344 1.35 -1.09 -0.75
CA ILE A 344 1.85 -2.43 -1.11
C ILE A 344 2.21 -3.29 0.12
N GLU A 345 2.48 -2.64 1.25
CA GLU A 345 2.79 -3.28 2.53
C GLU A 345 1.60 -3.82 3.30
N LEU A 346 0.36 -3.49 2.92
CA LEU A 346 -0.83 -4.01 3.60
C LEU A 346 -0.84 -5.54 3.60
N TYR A 347 -1.29 -6.10 4.73
CA TYR A 347 -1.28 -7.55 5.00
C TYR A 347 0.09 -8.21 5.04
N LEU A 348 1.20 -7.46 4.87
CA LEU A 348 2.54 -7.98 4.98
C LEU A 348 3.06 -7.89 6.42
N HIS A 349 3.57 -9.00 6.93
CA HIS A 349 4.35 -8.99 8.17
C HIS A 349 5.58 -8.08 8.02
N PRO A 350 6.04 -7.34 9.06
CA PRO A 350 7.20 -6.44 8.98
C PRO A 350 8.46 -7.03 8.31
N ASN A 351 8.70 -8.34 8.48
CA ASN A 351 9.80 -9.02 7.77
C ASN A 351 9.62 -9.04 6.25
N TRP A 352 8.39 -9.04 5.75
CA TRP A 352 8.10 -8.94 4.33
C TRP A 352 8.11 -7.48 3.86
N GLN A 353 7.59 -6.56 4.67
CA GLN A 353 7.61 -5.12 4.35
C GLN A 353 9.03 -4.61 4.06
N LYS A 354 10.02 -5.01 4.88
CA LYS A 354 11.43 -4.63 4.67
C LYS A 354 12.09 -5.29 3.46
N ARG A 355 11.45 -6.26 2.80
CA ARG A 355 12.01 -7.03 1.69
C ARG A 355 11.28 -6.83 0.38
N ILE A 356 10.03 -6.33 0.43
CA ILE A 356 9.15 -6.31 -0.74
C ILE A 356 9.72 -5.49 -1.89
N LEU A 357 10.28 -4.30 -1.64
CA LEU A 357 10.88 -3.48 -2.68
C LEU A 357 12.04 -4.21 -3.35
N LYS A 358 12.95 -4.80 -2.56
CA LYS A 358 14.06 -5.60 -3.08
C LYS A 358 13.57 -6.78 -3.90
N ILE A 359 12.57 -7.53 -3.41
CA ILE A 359 12.00 -8.70 -4.12
C ILE A 359 11.46 -8.26 -5.49
N ILE A 360 10.73 -7.17 -5.56
CA ILE A 360 10.18 -6.63 -6.82
C ILE A 360 11.30 -6.19 -7.77
N LEU A 361 12.30 -5.48 -7.27
CA LEU A 361 13.43 -5.00 -8.09
C LEU A 361 14.26 -6.16 -8.63
N ASP A 362 14.60 -7.15 -7.81
CA ASP A 362 15.33 -8.35 -8.22
C ASP A 362 14.53 -9.12 -9.28
N PHE A 363 13.23 -9.31 -9.06
CA PHE A 363 12.34 -9.99 -9.98
C PHE A 363 12.26 -9.31 -11.35
N ILE A 364 12.12 -7.99 -11.37
CA ILE A 364 12.06 -7.21 -12.63
C ILE A 364 13.40 -7.26 -13.35
N GLN A 365 14.52 -7.18 -12.63
CA GLN A 365 15.86 -7.23 -13.20
C GLN A 365 16.17 -8.58 -13.85
N GLU A 366 15.78 -9.69 -13.23
CA GLU A 366 15.97 -11.04 -13.80
C GLU A 366 15.19 -11.22 -15.11
N ASN A 367 14.05 -10.57 -15.24
CA ASN A 367 13.18 -10.74 -16.41
C ASN A 367 13.67 -10.06 -17.70
N LYS A 368 14.63 -9.13 -17.64
CA LYS A 368 15.20 -8.39 -18.81
C LYS A 368 14.18 -7.78 -19.77
N LEU A 369 12.92 -7.69 -19.39
CA LEU A 369 11.79 -7.30 -20.26
C LEU A 369 11.61 -5.79 -20.35
N VAL A 370 12.25 -5.02 -19.46
CA VAL A 370 11.93 -3.61 -19.23
C VAL A 370 12.99 -2.72 -19.87
N LYS A 371 12.56 -1.81 -20.75
CA LYS A 371 13.43 -0.75 -21.27
C LYS A 371 13.49 0.42 -20.31
N ASN A 372 12.33 0.92 -19.83
CA ASN A 372 12.24 1.96 -18.82
C ASN A 372 11.05 1.67 -17.92
N LEU A 373 11.26 1.76 -16.61
CA LEU A 373 10.23 1.51 -15.62
C LEU A 373 10.26 2.58 -14.52
N HIS A 374 9.11 3.15 -14.22
CA HIS A 374 8.94 4.02 -13.07
C HIS A 374 7.97 3.36 -12.08
N ILE A 375 8.46 3.04 -10.90
CA ILE A 375 7.66 2.51 -9.79
C ILE A 375 7.31 3.68 -8.88
N ILE A 376 6.02 3.92 -8.66
CA ILE A 376 5.52 4.95 -7.76
C ILE A 376 4.74 4.25 -6.65
N ILE A 377 5.11 4.48 -5.40
CA ILE A 377 4.58 3.78 -4.23
C ILE A 377 3.98 4.80 -3.27
N ALA A 378 2.68 4.72 -2.97
CA ALA A 378 2.13 5.36 -1.79
C ALA A 378 2.27 4.40 -0.60
N SER A 379 2.85 4.85 0.51
CA SER A 379 3.17 3.95 1.61
C SER A 379 3.11 4.63 2.98
N HIS A 380 2.75 3.84 3.98
CA HIS A 380 2.87 4.15 5.39
C HIS A 380 4.00 3.35 6.07
N SER A 381 4.75 2.54 5.32
CA SER A 381 5.79 1.69 5.89
C SER A 381 7.13 2.41 6.04
N PRO A 382 7.68 2.51 7.24
CA PRO A 382 9.02 3.03 7.45
C PRO A 382 10.10 2.14 6.82
N PHE A 383 9.81 0.87 6.59
CA PHE A 383 10.73 -0.05 5.92
C PHE A 383 10.93 0.32 4.46
N ILE A 384 9.84 0.63 3.74
CA ILE A 384 9.92 1.08 2.34
C ILE A 384 10.65 2.42 2.26
N LEU A 385 10.34 3.34 3.19
CA LEU A 385 11.01 4.63 3.25
C LEU A 385 12.53 4.49 3.50
N SER A 386 12.94 3.52 4.32
CA SER A 386 14.34 3.23 4.62
C SER A 386 15.15 2.76 3.39
N ASP A 387 14.50 2.24 2.37
CA ASP A 387 15.17 1.78 1.13
C ASP A 387 15.35 2.89 0.08
N LEU A 388 14.90 4.13 0.37
CA LEU A 388 14.81 5.20 -0.62
C LEU A 388 15.67 6.42 -0.24
N PRO A 389 16.44 6.98 -1.20
CA PRO A 389 17.09 8.28 -1.02
C PRO A 389 16.02 9.39 -0.89
N LYS A 390 16.34 10.44 -0.14
CA LYS A 390 15.44 11.59 0.09
C LYS A 390 14.83 12.15 -1.21
N LYS A 391 15.62 12.25 -2.28
CA LYS A 391 15.15 12.79 -3.57
C LYS A 391 14.15 11.90 -4.32
N ASN A 392 14.01 10.65 -3.88
CA ASN A 392 13.05 9.69 -4.39
C ASN A 392 11.78 9.64 -3.53
N VAL A 393 11.63 10.57 -2.58
CA VAL A 393 10.49 10.60 -1.66
C VAL A 393 9.77 11.94 -1.72
N ILE A 394 8.48 11.89 -1.94
CA ILE A 394 7.56 13.03 -1.84
C ILE A 394 6.90 12.96 -0.46
N PHE A 395 7.18 13.96 0.38
CA PHE A 395 6.61 14.07 1.71
C PHE A 395 5.38 14.96 1.68
N LEU A 396 4.24 14.41 2.07
CA LEU A 396 2.96 15.11 2.16
C LEU A 396 2.55 15.28 3.62
N ASP A 397 2.03 16.45 3.94
CA ASP A 397 1.46 16.75 5.25
C ASP A 397 0.07 17.40 5.06
N LYS A 398 -0.70 17.54 6.12
CA LYS A 398 -1.95 18.28 6.13
C LYS A 398 -1.67 19.73 6.51
N PHE A 399 -2.30 20.65 5.81
CA PHE A 399 -2.28 22.04 6.22
C PHE A 399 -3.15 22.25 7.46
N ASP A 400 -2.57 22.78 8.52
CA ASP A 400 -3.21 23.19 9.76
C ASP A 400 -2.37 24.27 10.46
N ASP A 401 -2.81 24.74 11.62
CA ASP A 401 -2.07 25.75 12.39
C ASP A 401 -0.72 25.26 12.92
N GLU A 402 -0.54 23.95 13.11
CA GLU A 402 0.74 23.38 13.54
C GLU A 402 1.72 23.31 12.38
N THR A 403 1.28 22.80 11.23
CA THR A 403 2.11 22.72 10.03
C THR A 403 2.51 24.12 9.53
N LYS A 404 1.65 25.11 9.68
CA LYS A 404 1.98 26.50 9.41
C LYS A 404 3.11 27.03 10.31
N LYS A 405 3.11 26.67 11.59
CA LYS A 405 4.22 27.02 12.51
C LYS A 405 5.50 26.23 12.18
N LYS A 406 5.34 24.95 11.86
CA LYS A 406 6.44 24.04 11.53
C LYS A 406 7.15 24.42 10.23
N TYR A 407 6.40 24.92 9.24
CA TYR A 407 6.92 25.32 7.93
C TYR A 407 6.64 26.80 7.62
N PRO A 408 7.32 27.76 8.28
CA PRO A 408 7.02 29.18 8.16
C PRO A 408 7.27 29.78 6.76
N LYS A 409 8.02 29.07 5.91
CA LYS A 409 8.27 29.47 4.52
C LYS A 409 7.27 28.88 3.52
N LEU A 410 6.28 28.10 4.00
CA LEU A 410 5.24 27.54 3.15
C LEU A 410 4.40 28.65 2.56
N LYS A 411 4.14 28.59 1.24
CA LYS A 411 3.18 29.46 0.57
C LYS A 411 1.77 28.99 0.94
N ILE A 412 1.02 29.84 1.64
CA ILE A 412 -0.29 29.49 2.24
C ILE A 412 -1.50 30.11 1.54
N ASN A 413 -1.29 30.89 0.47
CA ASN A 413 -2.38 31.55 -0.22
C ASN A 413 -3.37 30.55 -0.80
N GLY A 414 -4.64 30.65 -0.39
CA GLY A 414 -5.71 29.76 -0.86
C GLY A 414 -5.77 28.38 -0.20
N LEU A 415 -4.93 28.08 0.81
CA LEU A 415 -4.98 26.81 1.54
C LEU A 415 -5.95 26.88 2.72
N GLU A 416 -6.74 25.83 2.88
CA GLU A 416 -7.65 25.60 3.98
C GLU A 416 -7.20 24.42 4.85
N ASN A 417 -7.66 24.36 6.10
CA ASN A 417 -7.35 23.25 7.00
C ASN A 417 -7.76 21.91 6.37
N GLY A 418 -6.83 20.96 6.37
CA GLY A 418 -7.01 19.64 5.75
C GLY A 418 -6.48 19.53 4.32
N ASN A 419 -6.08 20.65 3.69
CA ASN A 419 -5.46 20.58 2.37
C ASN A 419 -4.14 19.83 2.39
N CYS A 420 -3.84 19.16 1.29
CA CYS A 420 -2.57 18.52 1.03
C CYS A 420 -1.48 19.57 0.81
N ILE A 421 -0.35 19.41 1.48
CA ILE A 421 0.85 20.23 1.25
C ILE A 421 2.07 19.34 0.97
N ASN A 422 2.82 19.68 -0.07
CA ASN A 422 4.09 19.04 -0.36
C ASN A 422 5.20 19.70 0.46
N VAL A 423 5.67 19.00 1.49
CA VAL A 423 6.68 19.48 2.42
C VAL A 423 8.09 18.95 2.13
N SER A 424 8.30 18.26 1.02
CA SER A 424 9.59 17.62 0.66
C SER A 424 10.80 18.55 0.74
N LYS A 425 10.62 19.84 0.39
CA LYS A 425 11.67 20.86 0.46
C LYS A 425 12.08 21.21 1.90
N TYR A 426 11.19 21.03 2.86
CA TYR A 426 11.37 21.42 4.27
C TYR A 426 11.83 20.26 5.17
N ILE A 427 11.79 19.04 4.68
CA ILE A 427 12.24 17.86 5.43
C ILE A 427 13.75 17.74 5.31
N GLU A 428 14.47 17.71 6.43
CA GLU A 428 15.93 17.51 6.47
C GLU A 428 16.33 16.04 6.61
N LEU A 429 15.37 15.16 6.86
CA LEU A 429 15.57 13.73 7.03
C LEU A 429 16.21 13.09 5.79
N ASN A 430 17.25 12.30 5.99
CA ASN A 430 17.79 11.37 5.00
C ASN A 430 17.28 9.97 5.33
N PRO A 431 16.28 9.45 4.59
CA PRO A 431 15.61 8.21 4.98
C PRO A 431 16.42 6.96 4.67
N PHE A 432 17.29 6.99 3.66
CA PHE A 432 18.04 5.81 3.21
C PHE A 432 18.92 5.23 4.32
N GLY A 433 18.62 3.98 4.72
CA GLY A 433 19.31 3.30 5.80
C GLY A 433 19.04 3.85 7.20
N ALA A 434 18.10 4.78 7.36
CA ALA A 434 17.78 5.38 8.65
C ALA A 434 17.03 4.39 9.56
N ASN A 435 17.16 4.61 10.88
CA ASN A 435 16.45 3.82 11.88
C ASN A 435 14.93 4.03 11.78
N ILE A 436 14.16 2.96 11.94
CA ILE A 436 12.69 2.97 11.84
C ILE A 436 12.04 3.96 12.82
N HIS A 437 12.55 4.07 14.05
CA HIS A 437 12.04 5.04 15.02
C HIS A 437 12.17 6.48 14.52
N THR A 438 13.33 6.82 13.93
CA THR A 438 13.56 8.13 13.33
C THR A 438 12.61 8.36 12.14
N LEU A 439 12.38 7.33 11.32
CA LEU A 439 11.48 7.43 10.17
C LEU A 439 10.02 7.60 10.58
N LEU A 440 9.57 6.91 11.62
CA LEU A 440 8.21 7.05 12.14
C LEU A 440 7.96 8.46 12.68
N SER A 441 8.88 8.98 13.50
CA SER A 441 8.71 10.30 14.12
C SER A 441 8.84 11.46 13.14
N HIS A 442 9.76 11.38 12.16
CA HIS A 442 10.05 12.47 11.24
C HIS A 442 9.53 12.27 9.83
N GLY A 443 9.45 11.02 9.33
CA GLY A 443 9.01 10.71 7.98
C GLY A 443 7.49 10.59 7.86
N PHE A 444 6.82 10.11 8.91
CA PHE A 444 5.36 9.93 8.94
C PHE A 444 4.66 10.92 9.88
N PHE A 445 5.39 11.90 10.41
CA PHE A 445 4.85 13.00 11.22
C PHE A 445 4.05 12.52 12.44
N MET A 446 4.45 11.37 13.05
CA MET A 446 3.77 10.87 14.25
C MET A 446 3.91 11.89 15.38
N LYS A 447 2.77 12.42 15.81
CA LYS A 447 2.67 13.35 16.95
C LYS A 447 2.73 12.56 18.25
N ASP A 448 3.13 13.21 19.33
CA ASP A 448 3.07 12.69 20.70
C ASP A 448 3.88 11.41 20.99
N GLY A 449 4.89 11.10 20.15
CA GLY A 449 5.81 9.97 20.35
C GLY A 449 5.33 8.65 19.74
N LEU A 450 6.03 7.55 20.06
CA LEU A 450 5.83 6.23 19.45
C LEU A 450 5.23 5.19 20.44
N MET A 451 4.80 5.64 21.60
CA MET A 451 4.12 4.79 22.59
C MET A 451 2.63 4.70 22.28
N GLY A 452 2.04 3.52 22.49
CA GLY A 452 0.60 3.37 22.35
C GLY A 452 -0.15 4.26 23.35
N GLU A 453 -1.18 4.96 22.89
CA GLU A 453 -1.91 5.98 23.67
C GLU A 453 -2.51 5.44 24.98
N PHE A 454 -2.96 4.19 25.03
CA PHE A 454 -3.45 3.58 26.26
C PHE A 454 -2.35 3.43 27.31
N ALA A 455 -1.18 2.92 26.91
CA ALA A 455 -0.03 2.77 27.81
C ALA A 455 0.49 4.15 28.25
N LYS A 456 0.58 5.10 27.31
CA LYS A 456 0.94 6.49 27.59
C LYS A 456 0.01 7.12 28.62
N GLY A 457 -1.31 7.01 28.43
CA GLY A 457 -2.30 7.53 29.38
C GLY A 457 -2.16 6.94 30.78
N LYS A 458 -1.86 5.64 30.89
CA LYS A 458 -1.64 4.99 32.18
C LYS A 458 -0.36 5.45 32.88
N ILE A 459 0.68 5.69 32.13
CA ILE A 459 1.96 6.21 32.66
C ILE A 459 1.83 7.69 33.03
N GLU A 460 1.13 8.47 32.21
CA GLU A 460 0.84 9.88 32.49
C GLU A 460 -0.03 10.07 33.73
N GLU A 461 -0.96 9.15 34.02
CA GLU A 461 -1.74 9.15 35.27
C GLU A 461 -0.83 9.11 36.50
N ILE A 462 0.18 8.22 36.48
CA ILE A 462 1.16 8.11 37.59
C ILE A 462 1.99 9.39 37.70
N LYS A 463 2.51 9.87 36.55
CA LYS A 463 3.31 11.09 36.49
C LYS A 463 2.54 12.31 36.98
N LYS A 464 1.30 12.47 36.55
CA LYS A 464 0.42 13.56 37.00
C LYS A 464 0.19 13.51 38.50
N PHE A 465 -0.11 12.33 39.02
CA PHE A 465 -0.30 12.13 40.46
C PHE A 465 0.97 12.51 41.23
N TYR A 466 2.15 12.10 40.75
CA TYR A 466 3.43 12.49 41.33
C TYR A 466 3.65 14.00 41.29
N ASP A 467 3.46 14.65 40.13
CA ASP A 467 3.70 16.08 39.94
C ASP A 467 2.79 16.95 40.83
N GLU A 468 1.54 16.49 41.10
CA GLU A 468 0.58 17.16 41.98
C GLU A 468 0.94 17.03 43.47
N ASN A 469 1.64 15.96 43.85
CA ASN A 469 1.87 15.63 45.26
C ASN A 469 3.33 15.76 45.72
N LYS A 470 4.33 15.77 44.85
CA LYS A 470 5.77 15.74 45.20
C LYS A 470 6.25 16.84 46.15
N ASN A 471 5.54 17.97 46.24
CA ASN A 471 5.86 19.09 47.13
C ASN A 471 4.95 19.19 48.35
N LEU A 472 4.05 18.20 48.56
CA LEU A 472 3.10 18.21 49.67
C LEU A 472 3.80 18.01 51.00
N GLN A 473 3.38 18.76 52.02
CA GLN A 473 3.92 18.65 53.37
C GLN A 473 2.87 18.02 54.34
N LYS A 474 3.32 17.41 55.41
CA LYS A 474 2.44 16.73 56.36
C LYS A 474 1.43 17.66 57.04
N GLU A 475 1.76 18.95 57.09
CA GLU A 475 0.93 20.02 57.65
C GLU A 475 -0.15 20.53 56.71
N ASP A 476 -0.09 20.13 55.45
CA ASP A 476 -1.06 20.56 54.45
C ASP A 476 -2.44 19.94 54.68
N ALA A 477 -3.49 20.75 54.54
CA ALA A 477 -4.87 20.34 54.85
C ALA A 477 -5.37 19.14 54.01
N ASN A 478 -4.80 18.93 52.83
CA ASN A 478 -5.16 17.84 51.91
C ASN A 478 -4.22 16.62 52.00
N PHE A 479 -3.20 16.65 52.89
CA PHE A 479 -2.20 15.57 52.96
C PHE A 479 -2.85 14.19 53.22
N GLN A 480 -3.76 14.11 54.18
CA GLN A 480 -4.42 12.83 54.50
C GLN A 480 -5.29 12.34 53.33
N THR A 481 -6.02 13.23 52.68
CA THR A 481 -6.85 12.89 51.50
C THR A 481 -6.00 12.35 50.36
N GLN A 482 -4.84 12.97 50.07
CA GLN A 482 -3.95 12.51 49.02
C GLN A 482 -3.25 11.21 49.36
N LYS A 483 -2.95 10.99 50.65
CA LYS A 483 -2.41 9.75 51.13
C LYS A 483 -3.41 8.60 50.96
N ASP A 484 -4.67 8.81 51.35
CA ASP A 484 -5.74 7.80 51.20
C ASP A 484 -5.98 7.46 49.71
N ASP A 485 -5.93 8.47 48.82
CA ASP A 485 -6.04 8.27 47.37
C ASP A 485 -4.83 7.48 46.83
N TYR A 486 -3.61 7.77 47.31
CA TYR A 486 -2.42 6.99 46.95
C TYR A 486 -2.54 5.53 47.41
N GLU A 487 -2.97 5.28 48.66
CA GLU A 487 -3.17 3.93 49.19
C GLU A 487 -4.14 3.12 48.32
N ALA A 488 -5.19 3.75 47.82
CA ALA A 488 -6.15 3.10 46.91
C ALA A 488 -5.56 2.77 45.53
N LYS A 489 -4.56 3.51 45.10
CA LYS A 489 -3.93 3.38 43.75
C LYS A 489 -2.57 2.69 43.76
N GLU A 490 -1.91 2.57 44.91
CA GLU A 490 -0.52 2.09 45.08
C GLU A 490 -0.28 0.77 44.36
N TYR A 491 -1.13 -0.23 44.60
CA TYR A 491 -1.01 -1.53 43.93
C TYR A 491 -1.09 -1.43 42.43
N ASN A 492 -2.05 -0.68 41.91
CA ASN A 492 -2.23 -0.50 40.46
C ASN A 492 -1.06 0.25 39.83
N PHE A 493 -0.56 1.30 40.45
CA PHE A 493 0.57 2.08 39.98
C PHE A 493 1.86 1.24 39.96
N ARG A 494 2.12 0.47 41.00
CA ARG A 494 3.27 -0.46 41.07
C ARG A 494 3.14 -1.57 40.02
N TYR A 495 1.94 -2.11 39.81
CA TYR A 495 1.69 -3.08 38.77
C TYR A 495 1.98 -2.47 37.35
N ILE A 496 1.45 -1.30 37.05
CA ILE A 496 1.73 -0.60 35.78
C ILE A 496 3.23 -0.39 35.62
N GLN A 497 3.92 0.12 36.64
CA GLN A 497 5.37 0.31 36.63
C GLN A 497 6.12 -1.00 36.32
N SER A 498 5.69 -2.11 36.92
CA SER A 498 6.34 -3.41 36.76
C SER A 498 6.31 -3.93 35.33
N ILE A 499 5.22 -3.64 34.57
CA ILE A 499 5.00 -4.11 33.20
C ILE A 499 5.50 -3.13 32.12
N ILE A 500 6.07 -1.97 32.48
CA ILE A 500 6.70 -1.07 31.52
C ILE A 500 7.86 -1.80 30.84
N GLY A 501 7.81 -1.90 29.49
CA GLY A 501 8.80 -2.62 28.71
C GLY A 501 10.08 -1.81 28.43
N GLU A 502 10.04 -0.47 28.55
CA GLU A 502 11.18 0.40 28.32
C GLU A 502 11.95 0.61 29.64
N PRO A 503 13.21 0.12 29.77
CA PRO A 503 13.92 0.10 31.06
C PRO A 503 14.13 1.45 31.70
N PHE A 504 14.46 2.48 30.90
CA PHE A 504 14.70 3.82 31.39
C PHE A 504 13.42 4.45 31.95
N LEU A 505 12.31 4.34 31.23
CA LEU A 505 11.01 4.84 31.67
C LEU A 505 10.52 4.10 32.92
N LYS A 506 10.71 2.77 32.95
CA LYS A 506 10.40 1.93 34.12
C LYS A 506 11.11 2.40 35.37
N THR A 507 12.39 2.78 35.23
CA THR A 507 13.21 3.31 36.35
C THR A 507 12.69 4.67 36.80
N ILE A 508 12.39 5.58 35.87
CA ILE A 508 11.88 6.93 36.22
C ILE A 508 10.55 6.82 36.97
N ILE A 509 9.61 6.04 36.47
CA ILE A 509 8.31 5.84 37.12
C ILE A 509 8.49 5.14 38.46
N GLY A 510 9.42 4.20 38.59
CA GLY A 510 9.79 3.59 39.87
C GLY A 510 10.24 4.62 40.90
N ASN A 511 11.15 5.52 40.49
CA ASN A 511 11.64 6.60 41.36
C ASN A 511 10.49 7.53 41.82
N TYR A 512 9.56 7.88 40.93
CA TYR A 512 8.39 8.69 41.32
C TYR A 512 7.53 7.99 42.36
N LEU A 513 7.29 6.71 42.23
CA LEU A 513 6.52 5.93 43.21
C LEU A 513 7.27 5.77 44.56
N ASP A 514 8.60 5.58 44.51
CA ASP A 514 9.44 5.51 45.72
C ASP A 514 9.41 6.82 46.50
N GLU A 515 9.49 7.97 45.82
CA GLU A 515 9.40 9.29 46.42
C GLU A 515 8.01 9.53 47.05
N LEU A 516 6.92 9.11 46.41
CA LEU A 516 5.57 9.20 46.94
C LEU A 516 5.40 8.32 48.19
N GLU A 517 5.95 7.10 48.20
CA GLU A 517 5.91 6.21 49.34
C GLU A 517 6.71 6.80 50.52
N ILE A 518 7.87 7.34 50.26
CA ILE A 518 8.67 8.05 51.31
C ILE A 518 7.90 9.25 51.85
N LEU A 519 7.22 10.00 51.03
CA LEU A 519 6.41 11.16 51.39
C LEU A 519 5.24 10.75 52.31
N PHE A 520 4.44 9.76 51.92
CA PHE A 520 3.21 9.40 52.58
C PHE A 520 3.43 8.47 53.78
N TYR A 521 4.36 7.51 53.71
CA TYR A 521 4.61 6.52 54.78
C TYR A 521 5.85 6.83 55.62
N GLY A 522 6.75 7.62 55.08
CA GLY A 522 8.05 7.91 55.71
C GLY A 522 9.12 6.90 55.35
N LYS A 523 10.38 7.36 55.39
CA LYS A 523 11.55 6.60 54.91
C LYS A 523 11.75 5.24 55.63
N LYS A 524 11.38 5.15 56.91
CA LYS A 524 11.55 3.91 57.68
C LYS A 524 10.60 2.80 57.21
N GLU A 525 9.34 3.15 56.95
CA GLU A 525 8.33 2.20 56.50
C GLU A 525 8.58 1.79 55.04
N PHE A 526 8.99 2.72 54.20
CA PHE A 526 9.44 2.43 52.85
C PHE A 526 10.58 1.40 52.79
N LEU A 527 11.63 1.60 53.58
CA LEU A 527 12.77 0.68 53.65
C LEU A 527 12.36 -0.72 54.17
N LYS A 528 11.42 -0.80 55.09
CA LYS A 528 10.89 -2.08 55.60
C LYS A 528 10.15 -2.85 54.47
N LYS A 529 9.26 -2.19 53.76
CA LYS A 529 8.54 -2.78 52.62
C LYS A 529 9.52 -3.26 51.52
N GLU A 530 10.58 -2.50 51.23
CA GLU A 530 11.57 -2.87 50.22
C GLU A 530 12.42 -4.08 50.65
N ILE A 531 12.75 -4.20 51.91
CA ILE A 531 13.43 -5.39 52.45
C ILE A 531 12.53 -6.63 52.31
N GLU A 532 11.26 -6.53 52.69
CA GLU A 532 10.28 -7.63 52.55
C GLU A 532 10.15 -8.06 51.09
N ARG A 533 10.06 -7.11 50.14
CA ARG A 533 9.99 -7.38 48.73
C ARG A 533 11.25 -8.08 48.17
N LEU A 534 12.43 -7.67 48.61
CA LEU A 534 13.70 -8.30 48.20
C LEU A 534 13.83 -9.72 48.74
N GLN A 535 13.35 -9.99 49.96
CA GLN A 535 13.32 -11.32 50.56
C GLN A 535 12.35 -12.27 49.82
N GLU A 536 11.20 -11.77 49.35
CA GLU A 536 10.28 -12.55 48.53
C GLU A 536 10.87 -12.89 47.16
N LEU A 537 11.57 -11.93 46.54
CA LEU A 537 12.29 -12.13 45.29
C LEU A 537 13.41 -13.18 45.45
N GLU A 538 14.18 -13.13 46.52
CA GLU A 538 15.22 -14.12 46.84
C GLU A 538 14.64 -15.54 46.97
N LYS A 539 13.49 -15.67 47.64
CA LYS A 539 12.78 -16.95 47.75
C LYS A 539 12.34 -17.48 46.38
N SER A 540 11.81 -16.60 45.50
CA SER A 540 11.35 -16.99 44.15
C SER A 540 12.46 -17.35 43.19
N LEU A 541 13.71 -16.99 43.46
CA LEU A 541 14.90 -17.37 42.68
C LEU A 541 15.48 -18.71 43.11
N ASN A 542 15.09 -19.21 44.31
CA ASN A 542 15.56 -20.47 44.87
C ASN A 542 14.56 -21.64 44.66
N ASP A 543 13.36 -21.34 44.18
CA ASP A 543 12.37 -22.29 43.66
C ASP A 543 12.45 -22.43 42.13
#